data_8e3eee8b099998f973108ba7e72763b7
#
_entry.id   8e3eee8b099998f973108ba7e72763b7
#
_cell.length_a   1.000
_cell.length_b   1.000
_cell.length_c   1.000
_cell.angle_alpha   90.00
_cell.angle_beta   90.00
_cell.angle_gamma   90.00
#
_symmetry.space_group_name_H-M   'P 1'
#
loop_
_entity.id
_entity.type
_entity.pdbx_description
1 polymer ?
#
loop_
_entity_poly.entity_id
_entity_poly.type
_entity_poly.pdbx_seq_one_letter_code
_entity_poly.pdbx_strand_id
1 'polypeptide(L)' 'MAIRDEVLERSKGQCECTMSSCGHSGRCPAMLRGEWEVHRLTAGGPYVLSNVIGMCQMCHRNTPTYGVGKR' A
#
# COMPACT_ATOMS: atom_id res chain seq x y z
N MET A 1 10.76 -1.45 15.88
CA MET A 1 9.35 -1.28 15.50
C MET A 1 9.09 -2.00 14.19
N ALA A 2 7.88 -2.52 14.05
CA ALA A 2 7.51 -3.15 12.79
C ALA A 2 7.34 -2.08 11.71
N ILE A 3 7.69 -2.44 10.47
CA ILE A 3 7.58 -1.50 9.35
C ILE A 3 6.12 -1.03 9.15
N ARG A 4 5.17 -1.89 9.47
CA ARG A 4 3.74 -1.55 9.39
C ARG A 4 3.41 -0.33 10.27
N ASP A 5 3.97 -0.29 11.47
CA ASP A 5 3.76 0.84 12.38
C ASP A 5 4.40 2.11 11.85
N GLU A 6 5.58 1.98 11.26
CA GLU A 6 6.29 3.12 10.69
C GLU A 6 5.55 3.69 9.48
N VAL A 7 4.99 2.82 8.65
CA VAL A 7 4.20 3.24 7.49
C VAL A 7 2.92 3.94 7.95
N LEU A 8 2.26 3.39 8.96
CA LEU A 8 1.04 4.00 9.50
C LEU A 8 1.31 5.41 10.03
N GLU A 9 2.42 5.58 10.73
CA GLU A 9 2.80 6.88 11.25
C GLU A 9 3.14 7.86 10.14
N ARG A 10 3.93 7.43 9.15
CA ARG A 10 4.29 8.27 8.00
C ARG A 10 3.08 8.72 7.22
N SER A 11 2.13 7.81 7.00
CA SER A 11 0.93 8.07 6.20
C SER A 11 -0.14 8.83 6.96
N LYS A 12 0.01 8.93 8.28
CA LYS A 12 -0.99 9.53 9.17
C LYS A 12 -2.32 8.79 9.10
N GLY A 13 -2.26 7.49 8.88
CA GLY A 13 -3.44 6.64 8.85
C GLY A 13 -4.23 6.69 7.56
N GLN A 14 -3.70 7.33 6.53
CA GLN A 14 -4.37 7.42 5.24
C GLN A 14 -3.67 6.57 4.20
N CYS A 15 -4.43 5.93 3.31
CA CYS A 15 -3.88 5.17 2.20
C CYS A 15 -2.89 6.01 1.39
N GLU A 16 -1.74 5.44 1.05
CA GLU A 16 -0.69 6.13 0.31
C GLU A 16 -0.72 5.86 -1.19
N CYS A 17 -1.72 5.15 -1.69
CA CYS A 17 -1.81 4.79 -3.10
C CYS A 17 -2.08 6.00 -3.97
N THR A 18 -1.26 6.15 -5.02
CA THR A 18 -1.45 7.18 -6.04
C THR A 18 -1.57 6.57 -7.43
N MET A 19 -1.79 5.27 -7.51
CA MET A 19 -1.83 4.56 -8.79
C MET A 19 -3.12 4.81 -9.55
N SER A 20 -3.01 5.13 -10.83
CA SER A 20 -4.17 5.36 -11.68
C SER A 20 -5.03 4.10 -11.84
N SER A 21 -4.42 2.92 -11.72
CA SER A 21 -5.14 1.65 -11.83
C SER A 21 -6.18 1.45 -10.72
N CYS A 22 -6.08 2.22 -9.65
CA CYS A 22 -7.04 2.14 -8.55
C CYS A 22 -8.34 2.93 -8.80
N GLY A 23 -8.43 3.64 -9.91
CA GLY A 23 -9.64 4.33 -10.29
C GLY A 23 -9.90 5.66 -9.57
N HIS A 24 -8.88 6.20 -8.91
CA HIS A 24 -8.96 7.54 -8.28
C HIS A 24 -7.84 8.41 -8.81
N SER A 25 -7.98 9.72 -8.70
CA SER A 25 -6.93 10.63 -9.06
C SER A 25 -6.18 11.09 -7.81
N GLY A 26 -4.85 11.21 -7.94
CA GLY A 26 -4.00 11.59 -6.83
C GLY A 26 -3.98 10.53 -5.73
N ARG A 27 -3.76 10.97 -4.51
CA ARG A 27 -3.66 10.06 -3.36
C ARG A 27 -5.04 9.58 -2.92
N CYS A 28 -5.16 8.29 -2.67
CA CYS A 28 -6.39 7.69 -2.19
C CYS A 28 -6.81 8.30 -0.85
N PRO A 29 -8.08 8.73 -0.70
CA PRO A 29 -8.53 9.34 0.55
C PRO A 29 -8.92 8.35 1.64
N ALA A 30 -8.93 7.05 1.34
CA ALA A 30 -9.36 6.04 2.29
C ALA A 30 -8.40 5.97 3.48
N MET A 31 -8.95 5.70 4.66
CA MET A 31 -8.15 5.51 5.86
C MET A 31 -7.65 4.08 5.95
N LEU A 32 -6.45 3.92 6.52
CA LEU A 32 -5.85 2.61 6.75
C LEU A 32 -6.47 2.01 8.01
N ARG A 33 -7.44 1.13 7.82
CA ARG A 33 -8.14 0.46 8.91
C ARG A 33 -8.24 -1.03 8.64
N GLY A 34 -8.23 -1.81 9.71
CA GLY A 34 -8.39 -3.25 9.63
C GLY A 34 -7.31 -3.91 8.80
N GLU A 35 -7.68 -4.47 7.68
CA GLU A 35 -6.78 -5.30 6.86
C GLU A 35 -6.01 -4.54 5.79
N TRP A 36 -5.61 -3.31 6.06
CA TRP A 36 -4.76 -2.60 5.11
C TRP A 36 -3.40 -3.30 4.96
N GLU A 37 -2.72 -3.04 3.85
CA GLU A 37 -1.51 -3.77 3.49
C GLU A 37 -0.31 -2.85 3.33
N VAL A 38 0.87 -3.40 3.60
CA VAL A 38 2.15 -2.76 3.25
C VAL A 38 2.56 -3.32 1.90
N HIS A 39 2.48 -2.48 0.87
CA HIS A 39 2.75 -2.88 -0.51
C HIS A 39 4.17 -2.47 -0.91
N ARG A 40 4.93 -3.41 -1.46
CA ARG A 40 6.25 -3.11 -1.98
C ARG A 40 6.14 -2.48 -3.36
N LEU A 41 6.81 -1.35 -3.55
CA LEU A 41 6.83 -0.65 -4.84
C LEU A 41 7.57 -1.47 -5.89
N THR A 42 8.69 -2.08 -5.50
CA THR A 42 9.43 -3.02 -6.35
C THR A 42 9.15 -4.42 -5.86
N ALA A 43 8.46 -5.21 -6.66
CA ALA A 43 8.13 -6.60 -6.30
C ALA A 43 9.43 -7.38 -6.12
N GLY A 44 9.51 -8.11 -5.00
CA GLY A 44 10.73 -8.84 -4.65
C GLY A 44 11.79 -8.00 -3.98
N GLY A 45 11.62 -6.68 -3.90
CA GLY A 45 12.53 -5.80 -3.20
C GLY A 45 12.38 -5.85 -1.69
N PRO A 46 13.21 -5.13 -0.95
CA PRO A 46 13.19 -5.19 0.50
C PRO A 46 11.99 -4.47 1.11
N TYR A 47 11.57 -4.92 2.29
CA TYR A 47 10.57 -4.24 3.10
C TYR A 47 11.24 -3.13 3.90
N VAL A 48 11.50 -2.02 3.24
CA VAL A 48 12.05 -0.82 3.87
C VAL A 48 11.18 0.37 3.52
N LEU A 49 11.19 1.43 4.34
CA LEU A 49 10.29 2.57 4.16
C LEU A 49 10.37 3.20 2.77
N SER A 50 11.55 3.21 2.16
CA SER A 50 11.72 3.79 0.83
C SER A 50 11.13 2.93 -0.29
N ASN A 51 10.77 1.68 -0.01
CA ASN A 51 10.27 0.75 -1.01
C ASN A 51 8.85 0.26 -0.72
N VAL A 52 8.17 0.86 0.24
CA VAL A 52 6.81 0.42 0.60
C VAL A 52 5.87 1.60 0.74
N ILE A 53 4.59 1.32 0.53
CA ILE A 53 3.52 2.27 0.82
C ILE A 53 2.40 1.52 1.56
N GLY A 54 1.65 2.26 2.37
CA GLY A 54 0.46 1.71 3.00
C GLY A 54 -0.71 1.82 2.05
N MET A 55 -1.40 0.71 1.79
CA MET A 55 -2.55 0.68 0.90
C MET A 55 -3.76 0.11 1.62
N CYS A 56 -4.92 0.74 1.42
CA CYS A 56 -6.15 0.14 1.87
C CYS A 56 -6.40 -1.14 1.07
N GLN A 57 -7.21 -2.03 1.61
CA GLN A 57 -7.44 -3.32 0.98
C GLN A 57 -7.93 -3.19 -0.46
N MET A 58 -8.80 -2.22 -0.72
CA MET A 58 -9.33 -2.02 -2.06
C MET A 58 -8.25 -1.63 -3.06
N CYS A 59 -7.37 -0.69 -2.70
CA CYS A 59 -6.26 -0.30 -3.57
C CYS A 59 -5.29 -1.45 -3.78
N HIS A 60 -5.02 -2.22 -2.73
CA HIS A 60 -4.12 -3.37 -2.84
C HIS A 60 -4.65 -4.38 -3.84
N ARG A 61 -5.95 -4.62 -3.86
CA ARG A 61 -6.58 -5.53 -4.82
C ARG A 61 -6.49 -5.03 -6.25
N ASN A 62 -6.39 -3.72 -6.43
CA ASN A 62 -6.34 -3.12 -7.76
C ASN A 62 -4.92 -2.96 -8.29
N THR A 63 -3.89 -3.38 -7.54
CA THR A 63 -2.52 -3.29 -8.03
C THR A 63 -2.28 -4.31 -9.13
N PRO A 64 -1.44 -3.97 -10.13
CA PRO A 64 -1.12 -4.92 -11.20
C PRO A 64 -0.42 -6.19 -10.69
N THR A 65 0.22 -6.11 -9.52
CA THR A 65 0.94 -7.23 -8.94
C THR A 65 0.11 -8.08 -7.99
N TYR A 66 -1.13 -7.67 -7.71
CA TYR A 66 -1.97 -8.40 -6.77
C TYR A 66 -2.24 -9.83 -7.27
N GLY A 67 -1.93 -10.80 -6.44
CA GLY A 67 -2.20 -12.19 -6.76
C GLY A 67 -1.14 -12.86 -7.61
N VAL A 68 -0.11 -12.15 -8.06
CA VAL A 68 0.95 -12.72 -8.90
C VAL A 68 1.62 -13.90 -8.20
N GLY A 69 1.91 -13.79 -6.93
CA GLY A 69 2.55 -14.86 -6.17
C GLY A 69 1.63 -16.01 -5.80
N LYS A 70 0.37 -15.94 -6.15
CA LYS A 70 -0.63 -16.95 -5.78
C LYS A 70 -0.96 -17.91 -6.92
N ARG A 71 -0.32 -17.75 -8.03
CA ARG A 71 -0.55 -18.60 -9.19
C ARG A 71 0.34 -19.82 -9.19
#